data_03fb444c9c530af8c58e920d760ee8d8
#
_entry.id   03fb444c9c530af8c58e920d760ee8d8
#
_cell.length_a   1.000
_cell.length_b   1.000
_cell.length_c   1.000
_cell.angle_alpha   90.00
_cell.angle_beta   90.00
_cell.angle_gamma   90.00
#
_symmetry.space_group_name_H-M   'P 1'
#
loop_
_entity.id
_entity.type
_entity.pdbx_description
1 polymer ?
#
loop_
_entity_poly.entity_id
_entity_poly.type
_entity_poly.pdbx_seq_one_letter_code
_entity_poly.pdbx_strand_id
1 'polypeptide(L)'
;GLEEGVVTPGTHYPCSMGYHFGRNKLGCHAHKSPVDFEESIMMSCNAYYCYILRDLLENKKYSTIGVAMDRWQEYVKSFGFGQKLGSDFPSELGGFIPGSGYYNKVYGKGGWKATTVISLSIGQGEIGTTPLHMANLCATIANRGFYYIPHIIKDSENVRIEEKYKERHYTMVDTTHFPKVIGGMYRAVNSGFGSGGTASIAAVKGLDICGKTGTAQNPHGSDHSVFICFAPKDNPKIAVAAYVENGGFGATYAAPIASLLTEMYLNKEISEDRKYLEERMMNSNLMDRVKVRRR
;
A
#
# COMPACT_ATOMS: atom_id res chain seq x y z
N GLY A 1 0.85 -4.50 -13.37
CA GLY A 1 1.28 -3.80 -14.61
C GLY A 1 2.55 -4.38 -15.21
N LEU A 2 3.56 -4.70 -14.40
CA LEU A 2 4.80 -5.35 -14.84
C LEU A 2 4.51 -6.78 -15.32
N GLU A 3 3.75 -7.55 -14.55
CA GLU A 3 3.36 -8.93 -14.90
C GLU A 3 2.56 -9.00 -16.21
N GLU A 4 1.65 -8.06 -16.41
CA GLU A 4 0.83 -7.96 -17.62
C GLU A 4 1.55 -7.31 -18.80
N GLY A 5 2.77 -6.83 -18.61
CA GLY A 5 3.58 -6.18 -19.65
C GLY A 5 3.03 -4.83 -20.13
N VAL A 6 2.07 -4.24 -19.40
CA VAL A 6 1.55 -2.90 -19.75
C VAL A 6 2.53 -1.80 -19.39
N VAL A 7 3.45 -2.07 -18.46
CA VAL A 7 4.59 -1.19 -18.16
C VAL A 7 5.88 -2.00 -18.02
N THR A 8 6.99 -1.32 -18.21
CA THR A 8 8.34 -1.79 -17.90
C THR A 8 8.98 -0.87 -16.87
N PRO A 9 10.09 -1.23 -16.24
CA PRO A 9 10.81 -0.33 -15.36
C PRO A 9 11.20 1.02 -15.99
N GLY A 10 11.40 1.04 -17.31
CA GLY A 10 11.72 2.26 -18.06
C GLY A 10 10.52 3.02 -18.62
N THR A 11 9.30 2.58 -18.36
CA THR A 11 8.08 3.28 -18.83
C THR A 11 7.91 4.59 -18.07
N HIS A 12 7.74 5.69 -18.81
CA HIS A 12 7.51 7.03 -18.26
C HIS A 12 6.09 7.48 -18.55
N TYR A 13 5.41 7.99 -17.53
CA TYR A 13 4.11 8.66 -17.71
C TYR A 13 4.16 10.11 -17.22
N PRO A 14 3.44 11.03 -17.91
CA PRO A 14 3.33 12.41 -17.48
C PRO A 14 2.36 12.55 -16.30
N CYS A 15 2.59 13.58 -15.48
CA CYS A 15 1.68 14.00 -14.43
C CYS A 15 1.55 15.53 -14.41
N SER A 16 0.38 16.03 -14.78
CA SER A 16 0.01 17.44 -14.70
C SER A 16 -0.87 17.69 -13.48
N MET A 17 -0.29 17.46 -12.28
CA MET A 17 -1.00 17.52 -10.98
C MET A 17 -2.19 16.56 -10.92
N GLY A 18 -2.14 15.43 -11.65
CA GLY A 18 -3.17 14.39 -11.67
C GLY A 18 -3.36 13.74 -13.04
N TYR A 19 -4.27 12.77 -13.06
CA TYR A 19 -4.72 12.07 -14.25
C TYR A 19 -5.99 12.72 -14.79
N HIS A 20 -5.97 13.18 -16.04
CA HIS A 20 -7.09 13.84 -16.69
C HIS A 20 -7.85 12.88 -17.60
N PHE A 21 -9.17 12.85 -17.49
CA PHE A 21 -10.05 12.02 -18.31
C PHE A 21 -11.37 12.74 -18.61
N GLY A 22 -11.56 13.12 -19.87
CA GLY A 22 -12.65 14.00 -20.28
C GLY A 22 -12.58 15.35 -19.55
N ARG A 23 -13.65 15.72 -18.84
CA ARG A 23 -13.71 16.94 -17.99
C ARG A 23 -13.30 16.68 -16.54
N ASN A 24 -12.99 15.44 -16.18
CA ASN A 24 -12.68 15.04 -14.82
C ASN A 24 -11.17 14.93 -14.61
N LYS A 25 -10.78 14.97 -13.35
CA LYS A 25 -9.39 14.82 -12.89
C LYS A 25 -9.33 14.03 -11.60
N LEU A 26 -8.48 13.02 -11.57
CA LEU A 26 -8.03 12.43 -10.31
C LEU A 26 -6.74 13.13 -9.90
N GLY A 27 -6.77 13.85 -8.77
CA GLY A 27 -5.69 14.73 -8.35
C GLY A 27 -4.39 14.02 -7.96
N CYS A 28 -3.28 14.72 -8.08
CA CYS A 28 -1.97 14.35 -7.58
C CYS A 28 -1.31 15.59 -6.95
N HIS A 29 -0.29 15.40 -6.13
CA HIS A 29 0.51 16.50 -5.60
C HIS A 29 1.61 16.91 -6.59
N ALA A 30 2.23 18.05 -6.33
CA ALA A 30 3.32 18.56 -7.17
C ALA A 30 4.59 17.70 -7.03
N HIS A 31 5.14 17.27 -8.15
CA HIS A 31 6.41 16.59 -8.28
C HIS A 31 6.93 16.72 -9.72
N LYS A 32 8.16 16.29 -9.99
CA LYS A 32 8.68 16.28 -11.35
C LYS A 32 7.85 15.42 -12.28
N SER A 33 7.87 15.72 -13.57
CA SER A 33 7.15 15.00 -14.62
C SER A 33 7.95 15.05 -15.93
N PRO A 34 8.01 13.96 -16.73
CA PRO A 34 7.44 12.62 -16.43
C PRO A 34 8.22 11.89 -15.33
N VAL A 35 7.65 10.79 -14.81
CA VAL A 35 8.29 9.90 -13.84
C VAL A 35 8.38 8.48 -14.38
N ASP A 36 9.44 7.76 -14.00
CA ASP A 36 9.59 6.35 -14.27
C ASP A 36 8.90 5.47 -13.21
N PHE A 37 9.04 4.16 -13.32
CA PHE A 37 8.39 3.21 -12.42
C PHE A 37 8.84 3.37 -10.95
N GLU A 38 10.14 3.41 -10.66
CA GLU A 38 10.62 3.55 -9.28
C GLU A 38 10.30 4.94 -8.70
N GLU A 39 10.41 5.98 -9.51
CA GLU A 39 10.05 7.35 -9.15
C GLU A 39 8.55 7.48 -8.85
N SER A 40 7.70 6.76 -9.58
CA SER A 40 6.25 6.76 -9.34
C SER A 40 5.90 6.25 -7.94
N ILE A 41 6.64 5.25 -7.45
CA ILE A 41 6.50 4.73 -6.09
C ILE A 41 7.09 5.72 -5.08
N MET A 42 8.30 6.19 -5.33
CA MET A 42 9.02 7.15 -4.48
C MET A 42 8.22 8.41 -4.23
N MET A 43 7.69 9.00 -5.31
CA MET A 43 6.93 10.24 -5.29
C MET A 43 5.42 10.02 -5.11
N SER A 44 4.95 8.78 -5.04
CA SER A 44 3.52 8.47 -4.90
C SER A 44 2.65 9.12 -5.99
N CYS A 45 3.04 8.99 -7.27
CA CYS A 45 2.36 9.63 -8.39
C CYS A 45 1.03 8.94 -8.73
N ASN A 46 -0.09 9.54 -8.40
CA ASN A 46 -1.41 9.00 -8.69
C ASN A 46 -1.66 8.81 -10.19
N ALA A 47 -1.21 9.76 -11.02
CA ALA A 47 -1.42 9.69 -12.48
C ALA A 47 -0.76 8.45 -13.08
N TYR A 48 0.44 8.08 -12.60
CA TYR A 48 1.15 6.90 -13.09
C TYR A 48 0.32 5.63 -12.92
N TYR A 49 -0.27 5.44 -11.75
CA TYR A 49 -1.10 4.27 -11.46
C TYR A 49 -2.44 4.29 -12.20
N CYS A 50 -3.00 5.48 -12.46
CA CYS A 50 -4.18 5.61 -13.30
C CYS A 50 -3.89 5.14 -14.73
N TYR A 51 -2.73 5.49 -15.30
CA TYR A 51 -2.32 4.99 -16.61
C TYR A 51 -2.16 3.46 -16.60
N ILE A 52 -1.51 2.89 -15.60
CA ILE A 52 -1.34 1.43 -15.48
C ILE A 52 -2.70 0.72 -15.45
N LEU A 53 -3.62 1.15 -14.57
CA LEU A 53 -4.92 0.49 -14.45
C LEU A 53 -5.73 0.62 -15.74
N ARG A 54 -5.74 1.81 -16.37
CA ARG A 54 -6.39 1.99 -17.67
C ARG A 54 -5.82 1.03 -18.72
N ASP A 55 -4.50 1.02 -18.89
CA ASP A 55 -3.83 0.23 -19.92
C ASP A 55 -3.99 -1.28 -19.67
N LEU A 56 -4.12 -1.69 -18.40
CA LEU A 56 -4.45 -3.06 -18.02
C LEU A 56 -5.89 -3.42 -18.39
N LEU A 57 -6.85 -2.58 -18.02
CA LEU A 57 -8.28 -2.83 -18.25
C LEU A 57 -8.68 -2.73 -19.74
N GLU A 58 -7.96 -1.91 -20.51
CA GLU A 58 -8.17 -1.72 -21.96
C GLU A 58 -7.22 -2.57 -22.82
N ASN A 59 -6.47 -3.50 -22.20
CA ASN A 59 -5.54 -4.37 -22.90
C ASN A 59 -6.30 -5.30 -23.86
N LYS A 60 -5.94 -5.23 -25.14
CA LYS A 60 -6.58 -6.01 -26.23
C LYS A 60 -6.44 -7.52 -26.13
N LYS A 61 -5.55 -8.02 -25.27
CA LYS A 61 -5.45 -9.47 -25.00
C LYS A 61 -6.70 -10.02 -24.31
N TYR A 62 -7.47 -9.17 -23.62
CA TYR A 62 -8.71 -9.54 -22.98
C TYR A 62 -9.91 -9.26 -23.89
N SER A 63 -10.84 -10.21 -23.95
CA SER A 63 -12.03 -10.10 -24.80
C SER A 63 -12.98 -8.97 -24.39
N THR A 64 -12.99 -8.62 -23.10
CA THR A 64 -13.79 -7.53 -22.55
C THR A 64 -13.09 -6.90 -21.35
N ILE A 65 -13.47 -5.66 -21.03
CA ILE A 65 -13.02 -4.97 -19.83
C ILE A 65 -13.38 -5.76 -18.55
N GLY A 66 -14.48 -6.51 -18.55
CA GLY A 66 -14.89 -7.35 -17.43
C GLY A 66 -13.88 -8.46 -17.17
N VAL A 67 -13.39 -9.13 -18.22
CA VAL A 67 -12.35 -10.17 -18.11
C VAL A 67 -11.04 -9.58 -17.60
N ALA A 68 -10.65 -8.40 -18.08
CA ALA A 68 -9.47 -7.69 -17.61
C ALA A 68 -9.58 -7.32 -16.12
N MET A 69 -10.77 -6.85 -15.69
CA MET A 69 -11.05 -6.49 -14.31
C MET A 69 -11.00 -7.69 -13.37
N ASP A 70 -11.55 -8.83 -13.79
CA ASP A 70 -11.52 -10.06 -13.00
C ASP A 70 -10.07 -10.57 -12.89
N ARG A 71 -9.27 -10.46 -13.96
CA ARG A 71 -7.83 -10.77 -13.90
C ARG A 71 -7.07 -9.87 -12.93
N TRP A 72 -7.33 -8.56 -12.94
CA TRP A 72 -6.79 -7.63 -11.96
C TRP A 72 -7.19 -8.03 -10.52
N GLN A 73 -8.47 -8.39 -10.31
CA GLN A 73 -8.95 -8.86 -9.01
C GLN A 73 -8.22 -10.13 -8.55
N GLU A 74 -7.96 -11.08 -9.44
CA GLU A 74 -7.21 -12.30 -9.14
C GLU A 74 -5.78 -11.97 -8.66
N TYR A 75 -5.08 -11.07 -9.35
CA TYR A 75 -3.76 -10.60 -8.90
C TYR A 75 -3.83 -10.01 -7.49
N VAL A 76 -4.76 -9.12 -7.23
CA VAL A 76 -4.90 -8.48 -5.90
C VAL A 76 -5.23 -9.52 -4.83
N LYS A 77 -6.12 -10.47 -5.12
CA LYS A 77 -6.46 -11.57 -4.21
C LYS A 77 -5.29 -12.51 -3.94
N SER A 78 -4.38 -12.70 -4.89
CA SER A 78 -3.19 -13.54 -4.67
C SER A 78 -2.26 -13.01 -3.58
N PHE A 79 -2.36 -11.71 -3.23
CA PHE A 79 -1.69 -11.10 -2.08
C PHE A 79 -2.48 -11.24 -0.76
N GLY A 80 -3.62 -11.93 -0.78
CA GLY A 80 -4.48 -12.16 0.39
C GLY A 80 -5.61 -11.15 0.57
N PHE A 81 -5.74 -10.12 -0.28
CA PHE A 81 -6.80 -9.12 -0.17
C PHE A 81 -8.18 -9.68 -0.53
N GLY A 82 -9.24 -9.08 0.03
CA GLY A 82 -10.62 -9.41 -0.30
C GLY A 82 -11.10 -10.77 0.23
N GLN A 83 -10.34 -11.35 1.14
CA GLN A 83 -10.63 -12.62 1.81
C GLN A 83 -9.99 -12.65 3.20
N LYS A 84 -10.49 -13.52 4.09
CA LYS A 84 -9.77 -13.81 5.33
C LYS A 84 -8.47 -14.54 4.99
N LEU A 85 -7.37 -14.16 5.64
CA LEU A 85 -6.08 -14.85 5.49
C LEU A 85 -6.09 -16.22 6.18
N GLY A 86 -7.00 -16.42 7.13
CA GLY A 86 -7.08 -17.65 7.93
C GLY A 86 -6.22 -17.60 9.19
N SER A 87 -5.97 -16.39 9.70
CA SER A 87 -5.23 -16.19 10.94
C SER A 87 -5.94 -16.80 12.16
N ASP A 88 -5.21 -16.93 13.26
CA ASP A 88 -5.77 -17.29 14.57
C ASP A 88 -6.42 -16.11 15.29
N PHE A 89 -6.51 -14.95 14.63
CA PHE A 89 -7.17 -13.76 15.16
C PHE A 89 -8.70 -13.90 15.02
N PRO A 90 -9.46 -13.98 16.12
CA PRO A 90 -10.88 -14.37 16.09
C PRO A 90 -11.78 -13.37 15.34
N SER A 91 -11.39 -12.11 15.26
CA SER A 91 -12.16 -11.04 14.60
C SER A 91 -11.61 -10.67 13.23
N GLU A 92 -10.92 -11.59 12.55
CA GLU A 92 -10.37 -11.32 11.22
C GLU A 92 -11.46 -10.98 10.21
N LEU A 93 -11.27 -9.86 9.50
CA LEU A 93 -12.12 -9.40 8.41
C LEU A 93 -11.44 -9.64 7.06
N GLY A 94 -12.21 -10.05 6.05
CA GLY A 94 -11.68 -10.31 4.71
C GLY A 94 -11.48 -9.06 3.85
N GLY A 95 -12.04 -7.92 4.24
CA GLY A 95 -12.07 -6.75 3.36
C GLY A 95 -12.95 -6.97 2.12
N PHE A 96 -12.74 -6.13 1.10
CA PHE A 96 -13.48 -6.23 -0.16
C PHE A 96 -12.63 -5.75 -1.33
N ILE A 97 -12.58 -6.55 -2.41
CA ILE A 97 -11.97 -6.18 -3.68
C ILE A 97 -13.01 -6.39 -4.78
N PRO A 98 -13.45 -5.33 -5.47
CA PRO A 98 -14.47 -5.43 -6.50
C PRO A 98 -13.94 -6.16 -7.74
N GLY A 99 -14.80 -6.96 -8.36
CA GLY A 99 -14.59 -7.56 -9.68
C GLY A 99 -15.64 -7.06 -10.66
N SER A 100 -15.65 -7.60 -11.89
CA SER A 100 -16.59 -7.21 -12.94
C SER A 100 -18.05 -7.42 -12.55
N GLY A 101 -18.34 -8.47 -11.77
CA GLY A 101 -19.69 -8.77 -11.29
C GLY A 101 -20.28 -7.66 -10.43
N TYR A 102 -19.45 -7.01 -9.59
CA TYR A 102 -19.88 -5.86 -8.80
C TYR A 102 -20.29 -4.68 -9.70
N TYR A 103 -19.44 -4.29 -10.65
CA TYR A 103 -19.70 -3.15 -11.51
C TYR A 103 -20.84 -3.42 -12.51
N ASN A 104 -20.97 -4.64 -13.00
CA ASN A 104 -22.10 -5.05 -13.83
C ASN A 104 -23.44 -4.95 -13.08
N LYS A 105 -23.45 -5.22 -11.78
CA LYS A 105 -24.64 -5.06 -10.93
C LYS A 105 -24.98 -3.59 -10.70
N VAL A 106 -23.98 -2.72 -10.53
CA VAL A 106 -24.16 -1.29 -10.23
C VAL A 106 -24.52 -0.48 -11.49
N TYR A 107 -23.83 -0.73 -12.58
CA TYR A 107 -23.90 0.10 -13.81
C TYR A 107 -24.54 -0.59 -15.02
N GLY A 108 -24.90 -1.89 -14.90
CA GLY A 108 -25.31 -2.73 -16.01
C GLY A 108 -24.10 -3.29 -16.78
N LYS A 109 -24.33 -4.43 -17.46
CA LYS A 109 -23.30 -5.09 -18.28
C LYS A 109 -22.87 -4.16 -19.43
N GLY A 110 -21.58 -3.82 -19.50
CA GLY A 110 -21.03 -2.87 -20.49
C GLY A 110 -21.31 -1.40 -20.17
N GLY A 111 -21.95 -1.09 -19.04
CA GLY A 111 -22.28 0.29 -18.63
C GLY A 111 -21.15 1.04 -17.91
N TRP A 112 -19.97 0.42 -17.75
CA TRP A 112 -18.81 1.00 -17.06
C TRP A 112 -17.53 0.88 -17.91
N LYS A 113 -16.55 1.73 -17.62
CA LYS A 113 -15.28 1.86 -18.34
C LYS A 113 -14.12 1.90 -17.35
N ALA A 114 -12.88 1.82 -17.83
CA ALA A 114 -11.69 1.98 -16.99
C ALA A 114 -11.72 3.28 -16.16
N THR A 115 -12.22 4.37 -16.74
CA THR A 115 -12.36 5.65 -16.03
C THR A 115 -13.44 5.66 -14.94
N THR A 116 -14.43 4.77 -15.01
CA THR A 116 -15.44 4.61 -13.94
C THR A 116 -14.83 4.07 -12.65
N VAL A 117 -13.84 3.20 -12.79
CA VAL A 117 -13.19 2.48 -11.68
C VAL A 117 -11.77 3.00 -11.40
N ILE A 118 -11.41 4.15 -11.94
CA ILE A 118 -10.02 4.65 -11.94
C ILE A 118 -9.46 4.89 -10.52
N SER A 119 -10.32 5.17 -9.54
CA SER A 119 -9.93 5.33 -8.13
C SER A 119 -9.29 4.09 -7.52
N LEU A 120 -9.60 2.89 -8.04
CA LEU A 120 -8.97 1.64 -7.59
C LEU A 120 -7.46 1.65 -7.82
N SER A 121 -6.98 2.37 -8.84
CA SER A 121 -5.55 2.47 -9.17
C SER A 121 -4.69 3.03 -8.04
N ILE A 122 -5.30 3.80 -7.15
CA ILE A 122 -4.64 4.45 -6.00
C ILE A 122 -5.13 3.91 -4.64
N GLY A 123 -5.81 2.75 -4.66
CA GLY A 123 -6.29 2.12 -3.43
C GLY A 123 -7.51 2.80 -2.80
N GLN A 124 -8.27 3.57 -3.60
CA GLN A 124 -9.49 4.25 -3.19
C GLN A 124 -10.73 3.60 -3.84
N GLY A 125 -11.88 4.24 -3.73
CA GLY A 125 -13.14 3.71 -4.27
C GLY A 125 -13.69 2.60 -3.38
N GLU A 126 -14.05 1.48 -3.98
CA GLU A 126 -14.73 0.38 -3.31
C GLU A 126 -13.79 -0.60 -2.59
N ILE A 127 -12.48 -0.37 -2.61
CA ILE A 127 -11.51 -1.23 -1.92
C ILE A 127 -11.70 -1.12 -0.40
N GLY A 128 -12.00 -2.25 0.23
CA GLY A 128 -11.98 -2.41 1.69
C GLY A 128 -10.82 -3.30 2.12
N THR A 129 -9.97 -2.82 3.02
CA THR A 129 -8.82 -3.56 3.53
C THR A 129 -8.64 -3.36 5.03
N THR A 130 -7.86 -4.23 5.67
CA THR A 130 -7.53 -4.13 7.09
C THR A 130 -6.04 -3.84 7.28
N PRO A 131 -5.61 -3.33 8.45
CA PRO A 131 -4.20 -3.21 8.77
C PRO A 131 -3.43 -4.54 8.65
N LEU A 132 -4.09 -5.67 8.96
CA LEU A 132 -3.50 -7.00 8.79
C LEU A 132 -3.18 -7.31 7.32
N HIS A 133 -4.10 -7.02 6.40
CA HIS A 133 -3.85 -7.17 4.96
C HIS A 133 -2.70 -6.27 4.47
N MET A 134 -2.62 -5.04 4.98
CA MET A 134 -1.55 -4.12 4.62
C MET A 134 -0.18 -4.59 5.15
N ALA A 135 -0.13 -5.11 6.36
CA ALA A 135 1.08 -5.72 6.91
C ALA A 135 1.49 -6.96 6.12
N ASN A 136 0.50 -7.81 5.75
CA ASN A 136 0.73 -8.98 4.91
C ASN A 136 1.25 -8.62 3.51
N LEU A 137 0.69 -7.58 2.86
CA LEU A 137 1.23 -7.04 1.60
C LEU A 137 2.70 -6.66 1.76
N CYS A 138 3.01 -5.95 2.84
CA CYS A 138 4.38 -5.50 3.11
C CYS A 138 5.33 -6.70 3.32
N ALA A 139 4.91 -7.72 4.06
CA ALA A 139 5.64 -8.97 4.24
C ALA A 139 5.80 -9.74 2.91
N THR A 140 4.76 -9.76 2.09
CA THR A 140 4.79 -10.40 0.76
C THR A 140 5.81 -9.74 -0.16
N ILE A 141 5.87 -8.39 -0.17
CA ILE A 141 6.88 -7.64 -0.94
C ILE A 141 8.28 -7.91 -0.40
N ALA A 142 8.45 -7.89 0.92
CA ALA A 142 9.71 -8.18 1.60
C ALA A 142 10.23 -9.60 1.25
N ASN A 143 9.35 -10.58 1.17
CA ASN A 143 9.63 -11.96 0.80
C ASN A 143 9.72 -12.18 -0.73
N ARG A 144 9.51 -11.14 -1.52
CA ARG A 144 9.59 -11.19 -2.99
C ARG A 144 8.57 -12.15 -3.63
N GLY A 145 7.32 -12.10 -3.12
CA GLY A 145 6.17 -12.72 -3.77
C GLY A 145 5.50 -13.87 -3.02
N PHE A 146 5.79 -14.07 -1.76
CA PHE A 146 5.04 -15.02 -0.94
C PHE A 146 4.80 -14.50 0.48
N TYR A 147 3.80 -15.07 1.17
CA TYR A 147 3.54 -14.83 2.58
C TYR A 147 3.21 -16.15 3.30
N TYR A 148 3.32 -16.10 4.62
CA TYR A 148 2.74 -17.09 5.52
C TYR A 148 1.46 -16.52 6.12
N ILE A 149 0.49 -17.36 6.46
CA ILE A 149 -0.69 -16.89 7.17
C ILE A 149 -0.26 -16.24 8.49
N PRO A 150 -0.58 -14.94 8.71
CA PRO A 150 -0.24 -14.28 9.97
C PRO A 150 -0.92 -14.96 11.15
N HIS A 151 -0.19 -15.15 12.25
CA HIS A 151 -0.72 -15.76 13.46
C HIS A 151 -0.04 -15.18 14.71
N ILE A 152 -0.74 -15.23 15.83
CA ILE A 152 -0.30 -14.70 17.13
C ILE A 152 0.38 -15.81 17.95
N ILE A 153 -0.17 -17.02 17.90
CA ILE A 153 0.32 -18.16 18.68
C ILE A 153 1.67 -18.60 18.11
N LYS A 154 2.69 -18.59 18.97
CA LYS A 154 4.03 -19.08 18.64
C LYS A 154 4.18 -20.53 19.06
N ASP A 155 4.95 -21.30 18.28
CA ASP A 155 5.35 -22.67 18.63
C ASP A 155 6.12 -22.68 19.95
N SER A 156 5.79 -23.61 20.85
CA SER A 156 6.43 -23.78 22.14
C SER A 156 6.45 -25.27 22.54
N GLU A 157 7.06 -25.62 23.67
CA GLU A 157 7.11 -27.01 24.16
C GLU A 157 5.72 -27.65 24.33
N ASN A 158 4.71 -26.84 24.67
CA ASN A 158 3.36 -27.32 25.00
C ASN A 158 2.30 -26.92 23.91
N VAL A 159 2.66 -26.11 22.94
CA VAL A 159 1.74 -25.62 21.91
C VAL A 159 2.41 -25.71 20.54
N ARG A 160 1.85 -26.52 19.65
CA ARG A 160 2.26 -26.59 18.25
C ARG A 160 1.32 -25.79 17.39
N ILE A 161 1.87 -24.95 16.53
CA ILE A 161 1.08 -24.24 15.52
C ILE A 161 0.63 -25.21 14.43
N GLU A 162 -0.54 -24.94 13.85
CA GLU A 162 -1.08 -25.71 12.73
C GLU A 162 -0.14 -25.62 11.51
N GLU A 163 -0.08 -26.66 10.70
CA GLU A 163 0.79 -26.71 9.50
C GLU A 163 0.47 -25.61 8.49
N LYS A 164 -0.81 -25.18 8.38
CA LYS A 164 -1.23 -24.09 7.50
C LYS A 164 -0.41 -22.79 7.72
N TYR A 165 0.10 -22.53 8.94
CA TYR A 165 0.91 -21.36 9.25
C TYR A 165 2.36 -21.47 8.78
N LYS A 166 2.80 -22.66 8.39
CA LYS A 166 4.14 -22.95 7.88
C LYS A 166 4.19 -23.02 6.35
N GLU A 167 3.04 -22.98 5.69
CA GLU A 167 2.92 -23.05 4.24
C GLU A 167 3.12 -21.69 3.59
N ARG A 168 3.83 -21.66 2.46
CA ARG A 168 4.01 -20.45 1.66
C ARG A 168 2.85 -20.28 0.70
N HIS A 169 2.23 -19.11 0.76
CA HIS A 169 1.22 -18.67 -0.20
C HIS A 169 1.88 -17.77 -1.22
N TYR A 170 2.00 -18.23 -2.46
CA TYR A 170 2.66 -17.48 -3.54
C TYR A 170 1.66 -16.56 -4.25
N THR A 171 2.13 -15.35 -4.58
CA THR A 171 1.38 -14.46 -5.46
C THR A 171 1.44 -14.94 -6.91
N MET A 172 0.55 -14.39 -7.74
CA MET A 172 0.55 -14.63 -9.19
C MET A 172 1.56 -13.77 -9.95
N VAL A 173 2.41 -13.03 -9.24
CA VAL A 173 3.39 -12.09 -9.80
C VAL A 173 4.78 -12.71 -9.75
N ASP A 174 5.50 -12.63 -10.87
CA ASP A 174 6.87 -13.15 -10.99
C ASP A 174 7.82 -12.43 -10.00
N THR A 175 8.70 -13.22 -9.38
CA THR A 175 9.64 -12.72 -8.38
C THR A 175 10.59 -11.64 -8.90
N THR A 176 10.87 -11.62 -10.20
CA THR A 176 11.75 -10.66 -10.87
C THR A 176 11.22 -9.22 -10.85
N HIS A 177 9.93 -9.03 -10.60
CA HIS A 177 9.32 -7.70 -10.53
C HIS A 177 9.48 -7.01 -9.17
N PHE A 178 9.63 -7.78 -8.08
CA PHE A 178 9.71 -7.24 -6.72
C PHE A 178 10.91 -6.32 -6.46
N PRO A 179 12.13 -6.60 -6.98
CA PRO A 179 13.28 -5.70 -6.76
C PRO A 179 13.04 -4.26 -7.17
N LYS A 180 12.27 -4.02 -8.25
CA LYS A 180 11.92 -2.66 -8.71
C LYS A 180 10.91 -1.97 -7.79
N VAL A 181 9.93 -2.71 -7.28
CA VAL A 181 8.99 -2.21 -6.29
C VAL A 181 9.73 -1.86 -4.99
N ILE A 182 10.60 -2.75 -4.52
CA ILE A 182 11.44 -2.55 -3.33
C ILE A 182 12.36 -1.33 -3.51
N GLY A 183 12.95 -1.15 -4.70
CA GLY A 183 13.75 0.02 -5.04
C GLY A 183 12.98 1.32 -4.87
N GLY A 184 11.76 1.39 -5.38
CA GLY A 184 10.88 2.54 -5.23
C GLY A 184 10.48 2.79 -3.76
N MET A 185 10.16 1.74 -2.99
CA MET A 185 9.84 1.83 -1.56
C MET A 185 11.06 2.27 -0.72
N TYR A 186 12.25 1.79 -1.07
CA TYR A 186 13.49 2.23 -0.43
C TYR A 186 13.73 3.72 -0.67
N ARG A 187 13.62 4.17 -1.92
CA ARG A 187 13.79 5.57 -2.30
C ARG A 187 12.75 6.48 -1.65
N ALA A 188 11.51 6.02 -1.45
CA ALA A 188 10.46 6.79 -0.78
C ALA A 188 10.87 7.20 0.65
N VAL A 189 11.68 6.38 1.35
CA VAL A 189 12.17 6.62 2.71
C VAL A 189 13.54 7.26 2.71
N ASN A 190 14.49 6.78 1.89
CA ASN A 190 15.92 7.05 2.06
C ASN A 190 16.51 8.09 1.07
N SER A 191 15.73 8.67 0.16
CA SER A 191 16.22 9.66 -0.81
C SER A 191 16.56 11.03 -0.20
N GLY A 192 16.32 11.22 1.10
CA GLY A 192 16.54 12.48 1.77
C GLY A 192 15.42 13.52 1.58
N PHE A 193 15.40 14.50 2.46
CA PHE A 193 14.41 15.59 2.41
C PHE A 193 14.61 16.45 1.15
N GLY A 194 13.53 16.74 0.45
CA GLY A 194 13.57 17.56 -0.77
C GLY A 194 13.86 16.77 -2.06
N SER A 195 14.26 15.50 -1.99
CA SER A 195 14.54 14.66 -3.18
C SER A 195 13.31 13.96 -3.75
N GLY A 196 12.12 14.26 -3.24
CA GLY A 196 10.84 13.68 -3.70
C GLY A 196 10.38 12.42 -2.97
N GLY A 197 11.16 11.90 -2.03
CA GLY A 197 10.75 10.79 -1.16
C GLY A 197 9.62 11.22 -0.22
N THR A 198 8.46 10.54 -0.30
CA THR A 198 7.25 10.92 0.46
C THR A 198 7.27 10.48 1.92
N ALA A 199 8.25 9.70 2.34
CA ALA A 199 8.35 9.10 3.67
C ALA A 199 9.71 9.31 4.35
N SER A 200 10.46 10.34 4.00
CA SER A 200 11.80 10.61 4.55
C SER A 200 11.83 10.74 6.09
N ILE A 201 10.70 11.13 6.71
CA ILE A 201 10.53 11.16 8.16
C ILE A 201 10.68 9.76 8.82
N ALA A 202 10.47 8.69 8.05
CA ALA A 202 10.61 7.31 8.52
C ALA A 202 12.05 6.77 8.39
N ALA A 203 12.98 7.55 7.84
CA ALA A 203 14.37 7.12 7.73
C ALA A 203 15.01 6.95 9.11
N VAL A 204 15.75 5.86 9.29
CA VAL A 204 16.53 5.54 10.49
C VAL A 204 17.95 5.24 10.05
N LYS A 205 18.91 5.92 10.67
CA LYS A 205 20.32 5.73 10.35
C LYS A 205 20.75 4.28 10.56
N GLY A 206 21.32 3.66 9.53
CA GLY A 206 21.78 2.26 9.58
C GLY A 206 20.68 1.22 9.40
N LEU A 207 19.41 1.61 9.21
CA LEU A 207 18.33 0.73 8.86
C LEU A 207 17.80 1.06 7.46
N ASP A 208 17.93 0.11 6.56
CA ASP A 208 17.42 0.24 5.19
C ASP A 208 15.91 -0.02 5.17
N ILE A 209 15.12 0.95 5.65
CA ILE A 209 13.67 0.85 5.68
C ILE A 209 13.13 1.04 4.26
N CYS A 210 12.32 0.09 3.79
CA CYS A 210 11.51 0.21 2.59
C CYS A 210 10.07 0.50 2.99
N GLY A 211 9.48 1.61 2.54
CA GLY A 211 8.14 1.99 2.98
C GLY A 211 7.33 2.74 1.94
N LYS A 212 6.04 2.85 2.20
CA LYS A 212 5.10 3.59 1.35
C LYS A 212 4.05 4.28 2.19
N THR A 213 3.90 5.59 1.97
CA THR A 213 2.81 6.39 2.54
C THR A 213 1.50 6.15 1.80
N GLY A 214 0.41 6.19 2.54
CA GLY A 214 -0.95 6.28 2.03
C GLY A 214 -1.70 7.40 2.74
N THR A 215 -2.72 7.93 2.08
CA THR A 215 -3.68 8.86 2.65
C THR A 215 -5.05 8.41 2.19
N ALA A 216 -5.82 7.80 3.09
CA ALA A 216 -7.17 7.36 2.77
C ALA A 216 -8.14 8.52 2.99
N GLN A 217 -8.84 8.92 1.93
CA GLN A 217 -9.81 10.02 1.99
C GLN A 217 -10.96 9.67 2.94
N ASN A 218 -11.35 10.64 3.77
CA ASN A 218 -12.46 10.51 4.69
C ASN A 218 -13.48 11.63 4.48
N PRO A 219 -14.64 11.36 3.88
CA PRO A 219 -15.67 12.37 3.64
C PRO A 219 -16.29 12.91 4.93
N HIS A 220 -16.10 12.23 6.07
CA HIS A 220 -16.71 12.56 7.35
C HIS A 220 -15.73 13.20 8.37
N GLY A 221 -14.47 13.40 7.96
CA GLY A 221 -13.44 13.93 8.87
C GLY A 221 -12.17 14.36 8.15
N SER A 222 -11.07 14.38 8.90
CA SER A 222 -9.74 14.46 8.27
C SER A 222 -9.38 13.12 7.64
N ASP A 223 -8.59 13.13 6.59
CA ASP A 223 -8.11 11.90 5.95
C ASP A 223 -7.38 11.00 6.95
N HIS A 224 -7.30 9.71 6.65
CA HIS A 224 -6.60 8.75 7.48
C HIS A 224 -5.14 8.63 7.06
N SER A 225 -4.24 8.69 8.04
CA SER A 225 -2.80 8.53 7.84
C SER A 225 -2.45 7.05 7.77
N VAL A 226 -1.79 6.64 6.69
CA VAL A 226 -1.42 5.23 6.44
C VAL A 226 0.05 5.14 6.09
N PHE A 227 0.73 4.13 6.61
CA PHE A 227 2.09 3.79 6.21
C PHE A 227 2.34 2.29 6.35
N ILE A 228 3.00 1.72 5.37
CA ILE A 228 3.53 0.35 5.42
C ILE A 228 5.03 0.38 5.24
N CYS A 229 5.75 -0.46 5.97
CA CYS A 229 7.19 -0.60 5.78
C CYS A 229 7.68 -1.99 6.18
N PHE A 230 8.84 -2.34 5.68
CA PHE A 230 9.63 -3.48 6.15
C PHE A 230 11.10 -3.08 6.25
N ALA A 231 11.84 -3.80 7.07
CA ALA A 231 13.28 -3.58 7.25
C ALA A 231 13.99 -4.84 7.76
N PRO A 232 15.32 -4.96 7.51
CA PRO A 232 16.08 -4.23 6.50
C PRO A 232 15.64 -4.56 5.08
N LYS A 233 16.03 -3.76 4.09
CA LYS A 233 15.78 -4.00 2.66
C LYS A 233 16.25 -5.38 2.20
N ASP A 234 17.49 -5.71 2.59
CA ASP A 234 18.06 -7.03 2.39
C ASP A 234 17.94 -7.84 3.69
N ASN A 235 17.52 -9.10 3.59
CA ASN A 235 17.22 -9.97 4.72
C ASN A 235 16.18 -9.39 5.72
N PRO A 236 14.95 -9.07 5.28
CA PRO A 236 13.91 -8.46 6.11
C PRO A 236 13.61 -9.23 7.39
N LYS A 237 13.38 -8.50 8.48
CA LYS A 237 13.10 -9.06 9.81
C LYS A 237 11.73 -8.67 10.34
N ILE A 238 11.17 -7.57 9.87
CA ILE A 238 9.90 -7.04 10.33
C ILE A 238 9.16 -6.36 9.17
N ALA A 239 7.85 -6.53 9.15
CA ALA A 239 6.92 -5.75 8.32
C ALA A 239 5.89 -5.08 9.23
N VAL A 240 5.62 -3.81 9.00
CA VAL A 240 4.71 -3.00 9.82
C VAL A 240 3.69 -2.30 8.93
N ALA A 241 2.44 -2.26 9.37
CA ALA A 241 1.41 -1.38 8.84
C ALA A 241 0.86 -0.52 9.98
N ALA A 242 0.86 0.79 9.79
CA ALA A 242 0.24 1.74 10.70
C ALA A 242 -0.93 2.45 10.00
N TYR A 243 -2.05 2.50 10.69
CA TYR A 243 -3.26 3.20 10.27
C TYR A 243 -3.74 4.10 11.40
N VAL A 244 -3.82 5.39 11.15
CA VAL A 244 -4.23 6.39 12.15
C VAL A 244 -5.43 7.17 11.61
N GLU A 245 -6.59 6.90 12.20
CA GLU A 245 -7.83 7.59 11.81
C GLU A 245 -7.72 9.10 12.03
N ASN A 246 -8.20 9.86 11.05
CA ASN A 246 -8.16 11.33 11.06
C ASN A 246 -6.75 11.94 11.21
N GLY A 247 -5.70 11.15 10.93
CA GLY A 247 -4.31 11.56 11.07
C GLY A 247 -3.78 12.44 9.92
N GLY A 248 -4.55 12.62 8.84
CA GLY A 248 -4.11 13.37 7.67
C GLY A 248 -3.13 12.59 6.79
N PHE A 249 -2.06 13.21 6.36
CA PHE A 249 -1.08 12.57 5.48
C PHE A 249 -0.32 11.42 6.17
N GLY A 250 0.03 10.38 5.40
CA GLY A 250 0.76 9.21 5.89
C GLY A 250 2.07 9.55 6.60
N ALA A 251 2.77 10.60 6.17
CA ALA A 251 4.00 11.09 6.79
C ALA A 251 3.78 11.79 8.15
N THR A 252 2.53 12.15 8.50
CA THR A 252 2.26 12.93 9.71
C THR A 252 2.29 12.08 10.98
N TYR A 253 1.63 10.93 10.97
CA TYR A 253 1.53 10.04 12.13
C TYR A 253 1.94 8.59 11.81
N ALA A 254 1.40 8.00 10.75
CA ALA A 254 1.61 6.58 10.48
C ALA A 254 3.09 6.24 10.19
N ALA A 255 3.80 7.07 9.40
CA ALA A 255 5.21 6.83 9.11
C ALA A 255 6.12 6.98 10.33
N PRO A 256 6.00 8.03 11.17
CA PRO A 256 6.68 8.09 12.46
C PRO A 256 6.42 6.87 13.34
N ILE A 257 5.16 6.51 13.59
CA ILE A 257 4.80 5.37 14.44
C ILE A 257 5.43 4.08 13.93
N ALA A 258 5.23 3.73 12.66
CA ALA A 258 5.76 2.50 12.10
C ALA A 258 7.29 2.46 12.10
N SER A 259 7.97 3.58 11.84
CA SER A 259 9.43 3.64 11.85
C SER A 259 10.01 3.55 13.26
N LEU A 260 9.37 4.15 14.26
CA LEU A 260 9.76 4.00 15.67
C LEU A 260 9.60 2.55 16.13
N LEU A 261 8.49 1.88 15.79
CA LEU A 261 8.29 0.46 16.08
C LEU A 261 9.35 -0.41 15.39
N THR A 262 9.69 -0.11 14.14
CA THR A 262 10.73 -0.82 13.38
C THR A 262 12.09 -0.66 14.04
N GLU A 263 12.46 0.57 14.42
CA GLU A 263 13.71 0.89 15.10
C GLU A 263 13.80 0.20 16.47
N MET A 264 12.75 0.30 17.29
CA MET A 264 12.68 -0.38 18.58
C MET A 264 12.80 -1.91 18.45
N TYR A 265 12.18 -2.50 17.43
CA TYR A 265 12.27 -3.94 17.19
C TYR A 265 13.70 -4.38 16.82
N LEU A 266 14.36 -3.65 15.93
CA LEU A 266 15.68 -4.01 15.39
C LEU A 266 16.83 -3.59 16.30
N ASN A 267 16.82 -2.37 16.82
CA ASN A 267 17.88 -1.79 17.64
C ASN A 267 17.66 -1.95 19.14
N LYS A 268 16.43 -2.30 19.57
CA LYS A 268 15.98 -2.40 20.99
C LYS A 268 15.91 -1.05 21.72
N GLU A 269 16.15 0.04 21.02
CA GLU A 269 16.09 1.39 21.55
C GLU A 269 15.73 2.38 20.42
N ILE A 270 15.27 3.57 20.80
CA ILE A 270 15.07 4.70 19.88
C ILE A 270 16.30 5.60 20.01
N SER A 271 16.91 5.91 18.86
CA SER A 271 18.08 6.79 18.81
C SER A 271 17.77 8.22 19.29
N GLU A 272 18.76 8.86 19.92
CA GLU A 272 18.60 10.21 20.53
C GLU A 272 18.04 11.25 19.55
N ASP A 273 18.50 11.21 18.30
CA ASP A 273 18.08 12.12 17.23
C ASP A 273 16.63 11.88 16.78
N ARG A 274 15.96 10.83 17.27
CA ARG A 274 14.57 10.49 16.96
C ARG A 274 13.63 10.52 18.16
N LYS A 275 14.12 10.74 19.37
CA LYS A 275 13.28 10.84 20.59
C LYS A 275 12.22 11.93 20.50
N TYR A 276 12.50 13.02 19.80
CA TYR A 276 11.51 14.06 19.53
C TYR A 276 10.28 13.53 18.77
N LEU A 277 10.45 12.52 17.91
CA LEU A 277 9.33 11.89 17.20
C LEU A 277 8.49 11.03 18.15
N GLU A 278 9.15 10.28 19.03
CA GLU A 278 8.50 9.48 20.06
C GLU A 278 7.67 10.40 20.97
N GLU A 279 8.25 11.46 21.52
CA GLU A 279 7.55 12.44 22.35
C GLU A 279 6.37 13.09 21.61
N ARG A 280 6.56 13.44 20.33
CA ARG A 280 5.49 13.99 19.50
C ARG A 280 4.33 13.01 19.34
N MET A 281 4.61 11.72 19.12
CA MET A 281 3.57 10.71 18.98
C MET A 281 2.85 10.47 20.30
N MET A 282 3.58 10.35 21.41
CA MET A 282 3.02 10.13 22.74
C MET A 282 2.14 11.29 23.22
N ASN A 283 2.49 12.53 22.88
CA ASN A 283 1.75 13.74 23.26
C ASN A 283 0.65 14.13 22.25
N SER A 284 0.45 13.38 21.17
CA SER A 284 -0.57 13.69 20.17
C SER A 284 -1.96 13.31 20.63
N ASN A 285 -2.90 14.27 20.51
CA ASN A 285 -4.33 14.02 20.76
C ASN A 285 -5.14 14.35 19.50
N LEU A 286 -5.63 13.31 18.82
CA LEU A 286 -6.48 13.44 17.63
C LEU A 286 -7.98 13.47 17.97
N MET A 287 -8.38 13.12 19.19
CA MET A 287 -9.79 13.08 19.58
C MET A 287 -10.42 14.48 19.57
N ASP A 288 -9.65 15.52 19.87
CA ASP A 288 -10.13 16.89 19.84
C ASP A 288 -10.44 17.38 18.42
N ARG A 289 -9.76 16.87 17.41
CA ARG A 289 -10.02 17.17 15.99
C ARG A 289 -11.34 16.60 15.50
N VAL A 290 -11.80 15.48 16.04
CA VAL A 290 -13.08 14.86 15.70
C VAL A 290 -14.25 15.67 16.26
N LYS A 291 -14.10 16.29 17.44
CA LYS A 291 -15.15 17.07 18.10
C LYS A 291 -15.45 18.41 17.41
N VAL A 292 -14.44 19.04 16.81
CA VAL A 292 -14.58 20.37 16.16
C VAL A 292 -15.39 20.30 14.85
N ARG A 293 -15.41 19.16 14.15
CA ARG A 293 -16.18 19.01 12.90
C ARG A 293 -17.61 18.49 13.07
N ARG A 294 -18.04 18.16 14.29
CA ARG A 294 -19.44 17.77 14.60
C ARG A 294 -20.34 18.96 15.02
N ARG A 295 -19.84 20.17 14.93
CA ARG A 295 -20.59 21.41 15.09
C ARG A 295 -20.70 22.08 13.70
#